data_5139d2a34cc90720c776a647e46ba3a7
#
_entry.id   5139d2a34cc90720c776a647e46ba3a7
#
_cell.length_a   1.000
_cell.length_b   1.000
_cell.length_c   1.000
_cell.angle_alpha   90.00
_cell.angle_beta   90.00
_cell.angle_gamma   90.00
#
_symmetry.space_group_name_H-M   'P 1'
#
loop_
_entity.id
_entity.type
_entity.pdbx_description
1 polymer ?
#
loop_
_entity_poly.entity_id
_entity_poly.type
_entity_poly.pdbx_seq_one_letter_code
_entity_poly.pdbx_strand_id
1 'polypeptide(L)'
;MNDMGTSTFHCYIGIDYSGAKTPTSSLDGLRVYKADRASPPVEVHPPPSQRKYWTRRGIAEWLVEQLSGDQATLVGIDHGFSFPLQYFEKHDIPHDWPVFLEDFQRHWPTDADQVWVDDVRQGKVGNGVSRSGDRHWYRLTERRTGTAKPVFLFDVHGAVGKSTHAGLPWLRYIRQRMSDRVHFWPFDGWEIPEGRSVVAEVYPRLFRREGSPEGLTDDQRDAYSVAAWMRRADLDGSLAGFFNPPLSPAERTVAQIEGWILGVK
;
A
#
# COMPACT_ATOMS: atom_id res chain seq x y z
N MET A 1 -32.59 18.38 8.02
CA MET A 1 -32.23 16.95 8.04
C MET A 1 -30.91 16.88 7.32
N ASN A 2 -29.81 16.71 8.07
CA ASN A 2 -28.51 16.47 7.46
C ASN A 2 -28.57 15.09 6.80
N ASP A 3 -28.46 15.08 5.49
CA ASP A 3 -28.15 13.87 4.74
C ASP A 3 -26.77 13.40 5.24
N MET A 4 -26.76 12.45 6.18
CA MET A 4 -25.55 11.77 6.58
C MET A 4 -25.16 10.94 5.38
N GLY A 5 -24.18 11.41 4.62
CA GLY A 5 -23.66 10.75 3.44
C GLY A 5 -23.49 9.27 3.74
N THR A 6 -24.11 8.44 2.92
CA THR A 6 -23.99 6.98 3.06
C THR A 6 -22.54 6.59 2.90
N SER A 7 -21.92 6.12 4.00
CA SER A 7 -20.55 5.59 4.00
C SER A 7 -20.39 4.59 2.86
N THR A 8 -19.30 4.71 2.10
CA THR A 8 -19.03 3.91 0.90
C THR A 8 -18.56 2.50 1.26
N PHE A 9 -17.79 2.37 2.34
CA PHE A 9 -17.18 1.09 2.75
C PHE A 9 -17.80 0.55 4.03
N HIS A 10 -17.74 -0.77 4.19
CA HIS A 10 -18.19 -1.49 5.39
C HIS A 10 -17.03 -1.83 6.32
N CYS A 11 -15.83 -1.94 5.77
CA CYS A 11 -14.64 -2.37 6.47
C CYS A 11 -13.42 -1.53 6.06
N TYR A 12 -12.51 -1.29 7.01
CA TYR A 12 -11.31 -0.48 6.84
C TYR A 12 -10.13 -1.26 7.39
N ILE A 13 -9.13 -1.53 6.54
CA ILE A 13 -7.94 -2.30 6.92
C ILE A 13 -6.72 -1.41 6.74
N GLY A 14 -6.00 -1.15 7.83
CA GLY A 14 -4.72 -0.45 7.83
C GLY A 14 -3.57 -1.42 8.03
N ILE A 15 -2.55 -1.34 7.18
CA ILE A 15 -1.39 -2.22 7.21
C ILE A 15 -0.12 -1.41 7.26
N ASP A 16 0.64 -1.55 8.34
CA ASP A 16 2.04 -1.15 8.39
C ASP A 16 2.90 -2.26 7.81
N TYR A 17 3.79 -1.90 6.85
CA TYR A 17 4.43 -2.88 5.99
C TYR A 17 5.95 -2.91 6.13
N SER A 18 6.51 -4.10 6.33
CA SER A 18 7.95 -4.32 6.50
C SER A 18 8.57 -5.06 5.31
N GLY A 19 9.67 -4.50 4.79
CA GLY A 19 10.50 -5.14 3.76
C GLY A 19 11.65 -5.98 4.33
N ALA A 20 11.69 -6.23 5.63
CA ALA A 20 12.74 -7.01 6.28
C ALA A 20 12.63 -8.51 5.94
N LYS A 21 13.76 -9.19 5.96
CA LYS A 21 13.87 -10.65 5.81
C LYS A 21 13.13 -11.22 4.58
N THR A 22 12.81 -12.51 4.61
CA THR A 22 12.13 -13.23 3.53
C THR A 22 10.60 -13.05 3.59
N PRO A 23 9.85 -13.33 2.50
CA PRO A 23 8.39 -13.19 2.49
C PRO A 23 7.65 -14.14 3.44
N THR A 24 8.32 -15.21 3.87
CA THR A 24 7.77 -16.20 4.81
C THR A 24 8.25 -16.03 6.25
N SER A 25 9.09 -15.02 6.51
CA SER A 25 9.54 -14.68 7.86
C SER A 25 8.42 -14.02 8.66
N SER A 26 8.30 -14.41 9.94
CA SER A 26 7.45 -13.73 10.91
C SER A 26 8.09 -12.41 11.33
N LEU A 27 7.43 -11.28 11.07
CA LEU A 27 7.97 -9.93 11.22
C LEU A 27 7.15 -9.13 12.23
N ASP A 28 7.80 -8.64 13.26
CA ASP A 28 7.20 -7.76 14.28
C ASP A 28 6.80 -6.39 13.73
N GLY A 29 7.44 -5.92 12.66
CA GLY A 29 7.08 -4.70 11.93
C GLY A 29 5.95 -4.87 10.91
N LEU A 30 5.31 -6.05 10.80
CA LEU A 30 4.10 -6.23 10.01
C LEU A 30 2.88 -6.18 10.92
N ARG A 31 2.07 -5.12 10.82
CA ARG A 31 0.88 -4.92 11.65
C ARG A 31 -0.36 -4.72 10.79
N VAL A 32 -1.45 -5.31 11.23
CA VAL A 32 -2.75 -5.21 10.57
C VAL A 32 -3.78 -4.78 11.59
N TYR A 33 -4.50 -3.70 11.30
CA TYR A 33 -5.65 -3.26 12.06
C TYR A 33 -6.89 -3.22 11.17
N LYS A 34 -8.02 -3.67 11.72
CA LYS A 34 -9.31 -3.73 11.03
C LYS A 34 -10.36 -3.00 11.84
N ALA A 35 -11.14 -2.15 11.18
CA ALA A 35 -12.31 -1.49 11.72
C ALA A 35 -13.53 -1.79 10.86
N ASP A 36 -14.71 -1.65 11.40
CA ASP A 36 -15.97 -1.55 10.68
C ASP A 36 -16.67 -0.22 10.96
N ARG A 37 -17.86 -0.02 10.38
CA ARG A 37 -18.63 1.22 10.60
C ARG A 37 -18.97 1.46 12.08
N ALA A 38 -19.25 0.41 12.83
CA ALA A 38 -19.71 0.48 14.21
C ALA A 38 -18.55 0.49 15.21
N SER A 39 -17.44 -0.17 14.89
CA SER A 39 -16.35 -0.47 15.82
C SER A 39 -15.03 0.20 15.43
N PRO A 40 -14.25 0.72 16.42
CA PRO A 40 -12.91 1.25 16.18
C PRO A 40 -11.95 0.15 15.72
N PRO A 41 -10.74 0.53 15.24
CA PRO A 41 -9.76 -0.46 14.81
C PRO A 41 -9.32 -1.40 15.94
N VAL A 42 -9.23 -2.68 15.61
CA VAL A 42 -8.64 -3.74 16.46
C VAL A 42 -7.51 -4.42 15.70
N GLU A 43 -6.47 -4.85 16.41
CA GLU A 43 -5.36 -5.58 15.80
C GLU A 43 -5.83 -6.94 15.30
N VAL A 44 -5.48 -7.28 14.07
CA VAL A 44 -5.72 -8.60 13.49
C VAL A 44 -4.43 -9.40 13.57
N HIS A 45 -4.46 -10.47 14.33
CA HIS A 45 -3.33 -11.39 14.44
C HIS A 45 -3.35 -12.42 13.30
N PRO A 46 -2.17 -12.97 12.90
CA PRO A 46 -2.13 -14.06 11.94
C PRO A 46 -2.91 -15.28 12.47
N PRO A 47 -3.41 -16.13 11.57
CA PRO A 47 -4.02 -17.40 11.98
C PRO A 47 -3.12 -18.19 12.92
N PRO A 48 -3.69 -19.01 13.82
CA PRO A 48 -2.92 -19.81 14.78
C PRO A 48 -1.84 -20.63 14.09
N SER A 49 -0.59 -20.38 14.47
CA SER A 49 0.60 -21.05 13.94
C SER A 49 1.72 -20.93 14.98
N GLN A 50 2.87 -21.55 14.72
CA GLN A 50 4.07 -21.32 15.53
C GLN A 50 4.65 -19.89 15.36
N ARG A 51 4.13 -19.11 14.42
CA ARG A 51 4.58 -17.74 14.12
C ARG A 51 3.75 -16.74 14.91
N LYS A 52 4.42 -15.90 15.65
CA LYS A 52 3.79 -14.86 16.47
C LYS A 52 3.24 -13.68 15.65
N TYR A 53 3.92 -13.36 14.56
CA TYR A 53 3.64 -12.17 13.74
C TYR A 53 3.33 -12.57 12.30
N TRP A 54 2.75 -11.65 11.57
CA TRP A 54 2.44 -11.80 10.15
C TRP A 54 3.69 -12.07 9.31
N THR A 55 3.49 -12.75 8.20
CA THR A 55 4.41 -12.82 7.08
C THR A 55 3.81 -12.05 5.91
N ARG A 56 4.63 -11.55 4.98
CA ARG A 56 4.10 -10.85 3.79
C ARG A 56 3.17 -11.76 2.97
N ARG A 57 3.55 -13.02 2.78
CA ARG A 57 2.69 -14.03 2.15
C ARG A 57 1.37 -14.18 2.90
N GLY A 58 1.41 -14.35 4.22
CA GLY A 58 0.21 -14.53 5.01
C GLY A 58 -0.74 -13.34 4.95
N ILE A 59 -0.20 -12.11 4.92
CA ILE A 59 -1.03 -10.89 4.72
C ILE A 59 -1.69 -10.92 3.34
N ALA A 60 -0.96 -11.23 2.27
CA ALA A 60 -1.50 -11.24 0.92
C ALA A 60 -2.59 -12.31 0.73
N GLU A 61 -2.37 -13.51 1.26
CA GLU A 61 -3.36 -14.60 1.26
C GLU A 61 -4.61 -14.21 2.05
N TRP A 62 -4.44 -13.67 3.26
CA TRP A 62 -5.52 -13.20 4.10
C TRP A 62 -6.30 -12.03 3.45
N LEU A 63 -5.61 -11.10 2.78
CA LEU A 63 -6.30 -10.02 2.06
C LEU A 63 -7.17 -10.55 0.92
N VAL A 64 -6.70 -11.55 0.18
CA VAL A 64 -7.52 -12.21 -0.85
C VAL A 64 -8.80 -12.80 -0.23
N GLU A 65 -8.73 -13.45 0.92
CA GLU A 65 -9.90 -13.96 1.64
C GLU A 65 -10.84 -12.82 2.06
N GLN A 66 -10.31 -11.75 2.68
CA GLN A 66 -11.13 -10.61 3.13
C GLN A 66 -11.82 -9.88 1.96
N LEU A 67 -11.12 -9.74 0.83
CA LEU A 67 -11.61 -9.03 -0.35
C LEU A 67 -12.52 -9.89 -1.24
N SER A 68 -12.60 -11.19 -0.98
CA SER A 68 -13.50 -12.12 -1.70
C SER A 68 -14.95 -12.04 -1.21
N GLY A 69 -15.20 -11.37 -0.08
CA GLY A 69 -16.55 -11.15 0.44
C GLY A 69 -17.32 -10.10 -0.36
N ASP A 70 -18.63 -10.00 -0.09
CA ASP A 70 -19.52 -9.07 -0.80
C ASP A 70 -19.52 -7.65 -0.22
N GLN A 71 -18.84 -7.43 0.90
CA GLN A 71 -18.77 -6.12 1.55
C GLN A 71 -17.61 -5.30 1.02
N ALA A 72 -17.90 -4.10 0.54
CA ALA A 72 -16.89 -3.14 0.10
C ALA A 72 -15.92 -2.81 1.25
N THR A 73 -14.64 -3.08 1.03
CA THR A 73 -13.54 -2.91 1.98
C THR A 73 -12.52 -1.92 1.45
N LEU A 74 -12.11 -0.95 2.27
CA LEU A 74 -10.99 -0.06 1.98
C LEU A 74 -9.73 -0.54 2.69
N VAL A 75 -8.70 -0.85 1.92
CA VAL A 75 -7.38 -1.30 2.41
C VAL A 75 -6.35 -0.22 2.14
N GLY A 76 -5.67 0.23 3.19
CA GLY A 76 -4.52 1.12 3.11
C GLY A 76 -3.24 0.37 3.49
N ILE A 77 -2.22 0.38 2.62
CA ILE A 77 -0.94 -0.31 2.84
C ILE A 77 0.20 0.70 2.80
N ASP A 78 1.06 0.71 3.83
CA ASP A 78 2.21 1.60 3.95
C ASP A 78 3.43 1.08 3.18
N HIS A 79 3.37 1.17 1.87
CA HIS A 79 4.53 1.07 0.96
C HIS A 79 4.18 1.66 -0.41
N GLY A 80 5.19 2.00 -1.22
CA GLY A 80 4.97 2.52 -2.56
C GLY A 80 4.34 1.47 -3.49
N PHE A 81 3.36 1.88 -4.30
CA PHE A 81 2.67 0.99 -5.23
C PHE A 81 3.23 1.06 -6.65
N SER A 82 4.07 2.04 -6.92
CA SER A 82 4.73 2.22 -8.21
C SER A 82 5.99 3.07 -8.03
N PHE A 83 6.64 3.36 -9.14
CA PHE A 83 7.88 4.10 -9.22
C PHE A 83 7.71 5.44 -9.96
N PRO A 84 8.69 6.38 -9.82
CA PRO A 84 8.68 7.64 -10.57
C PRO A 84 8.69 7.41 -12.08
N LEU A 85 8.08 8.32 -12.85
CA LEU A 85 7.99 8.26 -14.31
C LEU A 85 9.36 8.07 -14.97
N GLN A 86 10.42 8.69 -14.43
CA GLN A 86 11.80 8.50 -14.89
C GLN A 86 12.27 7.04 -14.90
N TYR A 87 11.70 6.19 -14.01
CA TYR A 87 12.00 4.77 -14.00
C TYR A 87 11.42 4.07 -15.22
N PHE A 88 10.21 4.38 -15.59
CA PHE A 88 9.53 3.85 -16.77
C PHE A 88 10.29 4.24 -18.05
N GLU A 89 10.65 5.52 -18.15
CA GLU A 89 11.43 6.07 -19.28
C GLU A 89 12.82 5.42 -19.39
N LYS A 90 13.55 5.32 -18.26
CA LYS A 90 14.89 4.73 -18.23
C LYS A 90 14.92 3.26 -18.70
N HIS A 91 13.87 2.52 -18.36
CA HIS A 91 13.84 1.07 -18.58
C HIS A 91 12.92 0.65 -19.73
N ASP A 92 12.39 1.62 -20.49
CA ASP A 92 11.47 1.40 -21.62
C ASP A 92 10.26 0.52 -21.23
N ILE A 93 9.67 0.85 -20.07
CA ILE A 93 8.48 0.15 -19.55
C ILE A 93 7.23 0.92 -19.98
N PRO A 94 6.22 0.26 -20.58
CA PRO A 94 4.95 0.90 -20.87
C PRO A 94 4.33 1.56 -19.62
N HIS A 95 3.63 2.67 -19.81
CA HIS A 95 2.89 3.37 -18.74
C HIS A 95 1.61 2.60 -18.36
N ASP A 96 1.78 1.35 -18.03
CA ASP A 96 0.74 0.39 -17.67
C ASP A 96 1.14 -0.31 -16.37
N TRP A 97 0.36 -0.14 -15.32
CA TRP A 97 0.71 -0.64 -13.99
C TRP A 97 0.76 -2.17 -13.91
N PRO A 98 -0.18 -2.94 -14.48
CA PRO A 98 -0.04 -4.39 -14.61
C PRO A 98 1.26 -4.83 -15.29
N VAL A 99 1.63 -4.19 -16.39
CA VAL A 99 2.89 -4.49 -17.11
C VAL A 99 4.11 -4.16 -16.24
N PHE A 100 4.07 -3.04 -15.53
CA PHE A 100 5.10 -2.68 -14.56
C PHE A 100 5.24 -3.74 -13.46
N LEU A 101 4.15 -4.22 -12.87
CA LEU A 101 4.19 -5.25 -11.83
C LEU A 101 4.78 -6.58 -12.33
N GLU A 102 4.49 -6.95 -13.59
CA GLU A 102 5.05 -8.14 -14.24
C GLU A 102 6.57 -7.99 -14.48
N ASP A 103 7.01 -6.84 -15.03
CA ASP A 103 8.44 -6.54 -15.22
C ASP A 103 9.16 -6.51 -13.88
N PHE A 104 8.56 -5.85 -12.88
CA PHE A 104 9.14 -5.76 -11.55
C PHE A 104 9.36 -7.15 -10.93
N GLN A 105 8.33 -7.98 -10.84
CA GLN A 105 8.42 -9.31 -10.23
C GLN A 105 9.45 -10.21 -10.95
N ARG A 106 9.58 -10.10 -12.28
CA ARG A 106 10.59 -10.85 -13.05
C ARG A 106 12.02 -10.51 -12.64
N HIS A 107 12.29 -9.25 -12.31
CA HIS A 107 13.63 -8.76 -11.96
C HIS A 107 13.87 -8.75 -10.46
N TRP A 108 12.81 -8.53 -9.67
CA TRP A 108 12.80 -8.48 -8.21
C TRP A 108 11.88 -9.57 -7.63
N PRO A 109 12.28 -10.86 -7.66
CA PRO A 109 11.45 -11.98 -7.19
C PRO A 109 11.42 -12.04 -5.66
N THR A 110 11.05 -10.93 -5.00
CA THR A 110 11.05 -10.80 -3.54
C THR A 110 9.84 -11.46 -2.87
N ASP A 111 8.97 -12.09 -3.65
CA ASP A 111 7.92 -13.03 -3.25
C ASP A 111 8.37 -14.49 -3.16
N ALA A 112 9.55 -14.83 -3.71
CA ALA A 112 10.11 -16.18 -3.59
C ALA A 112 10.60 -16.46 -2.16
N ASP A 113 10.35 -17.66 -1.66
CA ASP A 113 10.43 -18.04 -0.24
C ASP A 113 11.68 -17.65 0.52
N GLN A 114 12.81 -17.65 -0.12
CA GLN A 114 14.13 -17.43 0.51
C GLN A 114 14.79 -16.14 0.05
N VAL A 115 14.05 -15.27 -0.66
CA VAL A 115 14.62 -14.06 -1.26
C VAL A 115 14.37 -12.84 -0.38
N TRP A 116 15.44 -12.10 -0.10
CA TRP A 116 15.41 -10.79 0.56
C TRP A 116 15.57 -9.69 -0.48
N VAL A 117 15.07 -8.52 -0.16
CA VAL A 117 15.32 -7.31 -0.98
C VAL A 117 16.81 -7.05 -1.14
N ASP A 118 17.60 -7.20 -0.06
CA ASP A 118 19.04 -6.95 -0.11
C ASP A 118 19.80 -7.99 -0.96
N ASP A 119 19.33 -9.23 -1.07
CA ASP A 119 19.94 -10.22 -1.97
C ASP A 119 19.78 -9.84 -3.43
N VAL A 120 18.60 -9.30 -3.81
CA VAL A 120 18.37 -8.80 -5.16
C VAL A 120 19.17 -7.52 -5.44
N ARG A 121 19.23 -6.60 -4.47
CA ARG A 121 20.06 -5.39 -4.54
C ARG A 121 21.55 -5.69 -4.75
N GLN A 122 22.02 -6.76 -4.14
CA GLN A 122 23.43 -7.21 -4.23
C GLN A 122 23.70 -8.11 -5.44
N GLY A 123 22.70 -8.35 -6.28
CA GLY A 123 22.84 -9.19 -7.48
C GLY A 123 23.01 -10.69 -7.18
N LYS A 124 22.67 -11.15 -5.96
CA LYS A 124 22.75 -12.57 -5.56
C LYS A 124 21.61 -13.40 -6.17
N VAL A 125 20.43 -12.76 -6.32
CA VAL A 125 19.20 -13.38 -6.83
C VAL A 125 18.48 -12.40 -7.73
N GLY A 126 17.84 -12.89 -8.79
CA GLY A 126 17.12 -12.06 -9.73
C GLY A 126 18.02 -11.16 -10.57
N ASN A 127 17.46 -10.12 -11.15
CA ASN A 127 18.20 -9.14 -11.97
C ASN A 127 17.81 -7.70 -11.62
N GLY A 128 17.54 -7.43 -10.34
CA GLY A 128 17.10 -6.11 -9.86
C GLY A 128 18.12 -5.01 -10.09
N VAL A 129 19.41 -5.35 -10.16
CA VAL A 129 20.47 -4.37 -10.47
C VAL A 129 20.24 -3.72 -11.85
N SER A 130 19.78 -4.46 -12.86
CA SER A 130 19.43 -3.92 -14.18
C SER A 130 18.16 -3.08 -14.19
N ARG A 131 17.37 -3.15 -13.14
CA ARG A 131 16.11 -2.42 -12.92
C ARG A 131 16.23 -1.49 -11.70
N SER A 132 17.34 -0.79 -11.57
CA SER A 132 17.56 0.16 -10.48
C SER A 132 17.05 1.56 -10.84
N GLY A 133 16.50 2.28 -9.85
CA GLY A 133 16.22 3.70 -9.92
C GLY A 133 17.27 4.54 -9.19
N ASP A 134 17.12 5.85 -9.23
CA ASP A 134 17.96 6.79 -8.49
C ASP A 134 17.27 7.19 -7.18
N ARG A 135 18.04 7.24 -6.10
CA ARG A 135 17.57 7.63 -4.76
C ARG A 135 17.03 9.07 -4.69
N HIS A 136 17.27 9.90 -5.67
CA HIS A 136 16.78 11.29 -5.76
C HIS A 136 15.55 11.42 -6.66
N TRP A 137 15.07 10.34 -7.26
CA TRP A 137 13.84 10.37 -8.03
C TRP A 137 12.63 10.30 -7.10
N TYR A 138 11.86 11.37 -7.12
CA TYR A 138 10.63 11.50 -6.35
C TYR A 138 9.44 11.34 -7.26
N ARG A 139 8.46 10.56 -6.82
CA ARG A 139 7.12 10.57 -7.40
C ARG A 139 6.43 11.90 -7.11
N LEU A 140 5.43 12.25 -7.92
CA LEU A 140 4.65 13.47 -7.74
C LEU A 140 4.02 13.52 -6.32
N THR A 141 3.46 12.41 -5.86
CA THR A 141 2.84 12.29 -4.53
C THR A 141 3.85 12.52 -3.39
N GLU A 142 5.07 12.03 -3.52
CA GLU A 142 6.13 12.22 -2.52
C GLU A 142 6.56 13.68 -2.40
N ARG A 143 6.65 14.40 -3.53
CA ARG A 143 6.91 15.84 -3.54
C ARG A 143 5.79 16.63 -2.86
N ARG A 144 4.53 16.23 -3.09
CA ARG A 144 3.35 16.87 -2.48
C ARG A 144 3.29 16.68 -0.97
N THR A 145 3.70 15.51 -0.44
CA THR A 145 3.73 15.29 1.02
C THR A 145 4.79 16.14 1.71
N GLY A 146 5.88 16.49 1.04
CA GLY A 146 7.01 17.22 1.61
C GLY A 146 7.83 16.45 2.66
N THR A 147 7.36 15.29 3.12
CA THR A 147 8.00 14.46 4.16
C THR A 147 8.18 13.00 3.76
N ALA A 148 7.50 12.51 2.73
CA ALA A 148 7.70 11.18 2.19
C ALA A 148 9.07 11.09 1.51
N LYS A 149 9.68 9.92 1.63
CA LYS A 149 11.00 9.64 1.03
C LYS A 149 10.83 8.88 -0.27
N PRO A 150 11.80 9.04 -1.22
CA PRO A 150 11.75 8.33 -2.48
C PRO A 150 11.76 6.81 -2.31
N VAL A 151 11.02 6.12 -3.18
CA VAL A 151 10.91 4.64 -3.19
C VAL A 151 12.25 3.92 -3.45
N PHE A 152 13.27 4.61 -3.96
CA PHE A 152 14.62 4.07 -4.14
C PHE A 152 15.58 4.41 -3.01
N LEU A 153 15.11 4.98 -1.92
CA LEU A 153 15.91 5.21 -0.72
C LEU A 153 15.74 4.02 0.24
N PHE A 154 16.81 3.25 0.48
CA PHE A 154 16.73 1.97 1.19
C PHE A 154 17.26 2.03 2.64
N ASP A 155 18.41 2.65 2.84
CA ASP A 155 19.21 2.46 4.06
C ASP A 155 19.14 3.68 4.99
N VAL A 156 18.00 4.36 5.02
CA VAL A 156 17.73 5.51 5.89
C VAL A 156 16.48 5.22 6.72
N HIS A 157 16.53 5.56 8.01
CA HIS A 157 15.38 5.39 8.91
C HIS A 157 14.11 6.04 8.34
N GLY A 158 13.01 5.31 8.37
CA GLY A 158 11.72 5.74 7.78
C GLY A 158 11.73 5.83 6.24
N ALA A 159 12.65 5.15 5.56
CA ALA A 159 12.61 4.99 4.11
C ALA A 159 11.76 3.79 3.71
N VAL A 160 10.95 3.96 2.67
CA VAL A 160 10.01 2.92 2.16
C VAL A 160 10.61 2.01 1.09
N GLY A 161 11.89 2.21 0.71
CA GLY A 161 12.51 1.45 -0.37
C GLY A 161 12.43 -0.06 -0.18
N LYS A 162 12.76 -0.57 1.01
CA LYS A 162 12.68 -2.02 1.30
C LYS A 162 11.24 -2.53 1.33
N SER A 163 10.33 -1.83 1.98
CA SER A 163 8.92 -2.22 2.04
C SER A 163 8.26 -2.20 0.66
N THR A 164 8.55 -1.18 -0.17
CA THR A 164 8.08 -1.08 -1.55
C THR A 164 8.57 -2.27 -2.39
N HIS A 165 9.88 -2.54 -2.40
CA HIS A 165 10.43 -3.63 -3.21
C HIS A 165 10.06 -5.03 -2.71
N ALA A 166 9.69 -5.15 -1.44
CA ALA A 166 9.14 -6.39 -0.88
C ALA A 166 7.62 -6.54 -1.11
N GLY A 167 6.91 -5.43 -1.27
CA GLY A 167 5.43 -5.38 -1.35
C GLY A 167 4.89 -5.49 -2.77
N LEU A 168 5.58 -4.92 -3.77
CA LEU A 168 5.10 -4.88 -5.16
C LEU A 168 4.70 -6.25 -5.73
N PRO A 169 5.46 -7.36 -5.56
CA PRO A 169 5.02 -8.67 -6.05
C PRO A 169 3.74 -9.17 -5.38
N TRP A 170 3.47 -8.73 -4.13
CA TRP A 170 2.24 -9.10 -3.42
C TRP A 170 1.03 -8.30 -3.90
N LEU A 171 1.20 -7.06 -4.37
CA LEU A 171 0.13 -6.33 -5.07
C LEU A 171 -0.24 -7.05 -6.38
N ARG A 172 0.78 -7.51 -7.14
CA ARG A 172 0.56 -8.35 -8.33
C ARG A 172 -0.23 -9.62 -7.97
N TYR A 173 0.19 -10.33 -6.91
CA TYR A 173 -0.48 -11.53 -6.42
C TYR A 173 -1.96 -11.30 -6.10
N ILE A 174 -2.28 -10.23 -5.37
CA ILE A 174 -3.66 -9.87 -5.02
C ILE A 174 -4.43 -9.50 -6.30
N ARG A 175 -3.86 -8.66 -7.17
CA ARG A 175 -4.50 -8.25 -8.41
C ARG A 175 -4.88 -9.45 -9.30
N GLN A 176 -3.98 -10.41 -9.45
CA GLN A 176 -4.24 -11.61 -10.27
C GLN A 176 -5.36 -12.49 -9.72
N ARG A 177 -5.54 -12.53 -8.40
CA ARG A 177 -6.58 -13.34 -7.75
C ARG A 177 -7.92 -12.64 -7.65
N MET A 178 -7.89 -11.33 -7.50
CA MET A 178 -9.11 -10.55 -7.29
C MET A 178 -9.70 -10.01 -8.59
N SER A 179 -8.91 -9.96 -9.67
CA SER A 179 -9.33 -9.45 -10.98
C SER A 179 -10.09 -8.13 -10.86
N ASP A 180 -11.31 -8.08 -11.36
CA ASP A 180 -12.21 -6.92 -11.36
C ASP A 180 -13.01 -6.73 -10.05
N ARG A 181 -12.82 -7.57 -9.04
CA ARG A 181 -13.45 -7.41 -7.72
C ARG A 181 -12.86 -6.28 -6.87
N VAL A 182 -11.61 -5.91 -7.14
CA VAL A 182 -10.85 -4.91 -6.38
C VAL A 182 -10.38 -3.81 -7.30
N HIS A 183 -10.51 -2.58 -6.85
CA HIS A 183 -10.02 -1.38 -7.51
C HIS A 183 -8.70 -0.94 -6.87
N PHE A 184 -7.60 -1.01 -7.62
CA PHE A 184 -6.30 -0.50 -7.18
C PHE A 184 -6.19 0.98 -7.53
N TRP A 185 -6.45 1.83 -6.57
CA TRP A 185 -6.49 3.27 -6.78
C TRP A 185 -5.08 3.88 -6.75
N PRO A 186 -4.75 4.82 -7.68
CA PRO A 186 -5.55 5.34 -8.79
C PRO A 186 -5.32 4.60 -10.13
N PHE A 187 -4.66 3.43 -10.13
CA PHE A 187 -4.23 2.70 -11.34
C PHE A 187 -5.41 2.21 -12.19
N ASP A 188 -6.49 1.77 -11.56
CA ASP A 188 -7.71 1.32 -12.23
C ASP A 188 -8.66 2.49 -12.54
N GLY A 189 -8.20 3.73 -12.35
CA GLY A 189 -8.93 4.96 -12.56
C GLY A 189 -9.16 5.74 -11.27
N TRP A 190 -9.58 6.99 -11.43
CA TRP A 190 -9.88 7.91 -10.32
C TRP A 190 -11.28 7.69 -9.74
N GLU A 191 -12.22 7.23 -10.58
CA GLU A 191 -13.59 6.93 -10.18
C GLU A 191 -13.68 5.48 -9.69
N ILE A 192 -14.15 5.31 -8.46
CA ILE A 192 -14.32 4.00 -7.85
C ILE A 192 -15.73 3.50 -8.16
N PRO A 193 -15.89 2.34 -8.81
CA PRO A 193 -17.20 1.74 -9.03
C PRO A 193 -17.91 1.46 -7.72
N GLU A 194 -19.22 1.72 -7.67
CA GLU A 194 -20.05 1.49 -6.48
C GLU A 194 -19.95 0.04 -5.98
N GLY A 195 -19.84 -0.12 -4.67
CA GLY A 195 -19.74 -1.42 -4.00
C GLY A 195 -18.40 -2.13 -4.18
N ARG A 196 -17.43 -1.53 -4.88
CA ARG A 196 -16.12 -2.12 -5.11
C ARG A 196 -15.19 -1.94 -3.91
N SER A 197 -14.47 -3.00 -3.54
CA SER A 197 -13.36 -2.89 -2.60
C SER A 197 -12.19 -2.12 -3.22
N VAL A 198 -11.45 -1.38 -2.39
CA VAL A 198 -10.34 -0.53 -2.83
C VAL A 198 -9.06 -0.90 -2.08
N VAL A 199 -7.95 -0.99 -2.81
CA VAL A 199 -6.60 -1.06 -2.25
C VAL A 199 -5.84 0.20 -2.67
N ALA A 200 -5.32 0.93 -1.68
CA ALA A 200 -4.63 2.20 -1.88
C ALA A 200 -3.33 2.27 -1.06
N GLU A 201 -2.36 2.99 -1.61
CA GLU A 201 -1.15 3.38 -0.89
C GLU A 201 -1.50 4.41 0.18
N VAL A 202 -0.94 4.26 1.38
CA VAL A 202 -1.09 5.23 2.46
C VAL A 202 0.27 5.59 3.07
N TYR A 203 0.32 6.71 3.77
CA TYR A 203 1.49 7.15 4.52
C TYR A 203 1.06 7.51 5.94
N PRO A 204 1.25 6.62 6.94
CA PRO A 204 0.70 6.75 8.29
C PRO A 204 1.04 8.05 8.99
N ARG A 205 2.19 8.63 8.68
CA ARG A 205 2.63 9.91 9.25
C ARG A 205 1.62 11.06 9.02
N LEU A 206 0.80 10.98 7.96
CA LEU A 206 -0.27 11.94 7.70
C LEU A 206 -1.39 11.86 8.74
N PHE A 207 -1.53 10.71 9.40
CA PHE A 207 -2.67 10.37 10.25
C PHE A 207 -2.33 10.22 11.74
N ARG A 208 -1.07 10.24 12.13
CA ARG A 208 -0.59 10.02 13.51
C ARG A 208 -1.16 10.99 14.57
N ARG A 209 -1.84 12.05 14.18
CA ARG A 209 -2.49 13.01 15.09
C ARG A 209 -3.82 12.52 15.67
N GLU A 210 -4.28 11.38 15.21
CA GLU A 210 -5.55 10.78 15.56
C GLU A 210 -5.38 9.90 16.79
N GLY A 211 -5.64 10.38 17.99
CA GLY A 211 -5.75 9.68 19.28
C GLY A 211 -5.62 8.15 19.28
N SER A 212 -4.43 7.63 18.99
CA SER A 212 -4.19 6.19 19.10
C SER A 212 -4.16 5.79 20.56
N PRO A 213 -4.60 4.57 20.92
CA PRO A 213 -4.48 4.05 22.27
C PRO A 213 -3.05 4.12 22.80
N GLU A 214 -2.92 4.34 24.12
CA GLU A 214 -1.63 4.28 24.79
C GLU A 214 -1.06 2.84 24.76
N GLY A 215 0.27 2.73 24.80
CA GLY A 215 0.97 1.42 24.89
C GLY A 215 1.18 0.71 23.56
N LEU A 216 0.76 1.26 22.41
CA LEU A 216 1.06 0.70 21.10
C LEU A 216 2.52 0.95 20.71
N THR A 217 3.15 -0.02 20.05
CA THR A 217 4.41 0.19 19.32
C THR A 217 4.20 1.18 18.17
N ASP A 218 5.28 1.70 17.57
CA ASP A 218 5.17 2.62 16.45
C ASP A 218 4.48 1.97 15.25
N ASP A 219 4.82 0.72 14.92
CA ASP A 219 4.21 -0.05 13.82
C ASP A 219 2.72 -0.33 14.08
N GLN A 220 2.35 -0.65 15.32
CA GLN A 220 0.93 -0.81 15.71
C GLN A 220 0.16 0.50 15.60
N ARG A 221 0.79 1.61 16.03
CA ARG A 221 0.19 2.95 15.94
C ARG A 221 -0.04 3.38 14.50
N ASP A 222 0.89 3.04 13.60
CA ASP A 222 0.80 3.38 12.19
C ASP A 222 -0.35 2.62 11.51
N ALA A 223 -0.42 1.30 11.66
CA ALA A 223 -1.54 0.51 11.12
C ALA A 223 -2.90 0.93 11.73
N TYR A 224 -2.95 1.17 13.05
CA TYR A 224 -4.14 1.69 13.73
C TYR A 224 -4.61 3.03 13.16
N SER A 225 -3.68 4.00 13.04
CA SER A 225 -3.99 5.35 12.59
C SER A 225 -4.55 5.38 11.16
N VAL A 226 -4.03 4.52 10.29
CA VAL A 226 -4.56 4.34 8.92
C VAL A 226 -6.01 3.86 8.95
N ALA A 227 -6.30 2.76 9.65
CA ALA A 227 -7.65 2.20 9.71
C ALA A 227 -8.64 3.19 10.36
N ALA A 228 -8.22 3.86 11.44
CA ALA A 228 -9.03 4.85 12.14
C ALA A 228 -9.34 6.07 11.26
N TRP A 229 -8.35 6.58 10.54
CA TRP A 229 -8.51 7.72 9.65
C TRP A 229 -9.44 7.38 8.47
N MET A 230 -9.22 6.26 7.79
CA MET A 230 -10.07 5.84 6.67
C MET A 230 -11.53 5.70 7.10
N ARG A 231 -11.77 5.03 8.24
CA ARG A 231 -13.11 4.89 8.81
C ARG A 231 -13.75 6.26 9.08
N ARG A 232 -13.05 7.14 9.77
CA ARG A 232 -13.58 8.46 10.11
C ARG A 232 -13.87 9.28 8.86
N ALA A 233 -12.92 9.33 7.91
CA ALA A 233 -13.06 10.11 6.69
C ALA A 233 -14.22 9.63 5.80
N ASP A 234 -14.53 8.33 5.82
CA ASP A 234 -15.68 7.79 5.11
C ASP A 234 -16.99 8.10 5.85
N LEU A 235 -17.01 7.97 7.17
CA LEU A 235 -18.21 8.27 7.99
C LEU A 235 -18.57 9.76 7.99
N ASP A 236 -17.59 10.67 7.91
CA ASP A 236 -17.84 12.11 7.84
C ASP A 236 -17.96 12.65 6.41
N GLY A 237 -17.83 11.77 5.38
CA GLY A 237 -17.97 12.10 3.97
C GLY A 237 -16.75 12.78 3.34
N SER A 238 -15.68 13.02 4.10
CA SER A 238 -14.47 13.70 3.58
C SER A 238 -13.61 12.81 2.68
N LEU A 239 -13.77 11.48 2.76
CA LEU A 239 -12.99 10.50 2.00
C LEU A 239 -13.10 10.70 0.48
N ALA A 240 -14.28 11.05 -0.03
CA ALA A 240 -14.52 11.32 -1.44
C ALA A 240 -13.59 12.41 -2.00
N GLY A 241 -13.29 13.45 -1.19
CA GLY A 241 -12.35 14.50 -1.57
C GLY A 241 -10.89 14.01 -1.64
N PHE A 242 -10.52 12.97 -0.90
CA PHE A 242 -9.18 12.37 -0.98
C PHE A 242 -9.02 11.44 -2.17
N PHE A 243 -10.09 10.79 -2.61
CA PHE A 243 -10.09 10.05 -3.88
C PHE A 243 -10.13 10.95 -5.11
N ASN A 244 -10.44 12.23 -4.94
CA ASN A 244 -10.46 13.21 -6.00
C ASN A 244 -9.57 14.42 -5.65
N PRO A 245 -8.23 14.23 -5.50
CA PRO A 245 -7.32 15.33 -5.15
C PRO A 245 -7.32 16.41 -6.23
N PRO A 246 -7.02 17.68 -5.87
CA PRO A 246 -7.05 18.81 -6.79
C PRO A 246 -5.82 18.83 -7.71
N LEU A 247 -5.72 17.84 -8.58
CA LEU A 247 -4.66 17.69 -9.57
C LEU A 247 -5.12 18.20 -10.94
N SER A 248 -4.21 18.84 -11.67
CA SER A 248 -4.40 19.15 -13.08
C SER A 248 -4.52 17.86 -13.92
N PRO A 249 -5.09 17.90 -15.14
CA PRO A 249 -5.16 16.72 -16.01
C PRO A 249 -3.80 16.07 -16.26
N ALA A 250 -2.74 16.85 -16.44
CA ALA A 250 -1.38 16.34 -16.62
C ALA A 250 -0.85 15.62 -15.35
N GLU A 251 -1.07 16.21 -14.17
CA GLU A 251 -0.70 15.59 -12.90
C GLU A 251 -1.48 14.30 -12.63
N ARG A 252 -2.76 14.24 -13.00
CA ARG A 252 -3.58 13.02 -12.90
C ARG A 252 -3.01 11.88 -13.76
N THR A 253 -2.58 12.19 -14.98
CA THR A 253 -1.94 11.23 -15.88
C THR A 253 -0.64 10.69 -15.25
N VAL A 254 0.22 11.55 -14.72
CA VAL A 254 1.45 11.16 -14.04
C VAL A 254 1.14 10.32 -12.80
N ALA A 255 0.22 10.77 -11.95
CA ALA A 255 -0.16 10.08 -10.72
C ALA A 255 -0.81 8.70 -10.97
N GLN A 256 -1.44 8.51 -12.13
CA GLN A 256 -2.01 7.22 -12.52
C GLN A 256 -0.93 6.20 -12.91
N ILE A 257 0.27 6.68 -13.26
CA ILE A 257 1.46 5.84 -13.54
C ILE A 257 2.29 5.63 -12.26
N GLU A 258 2.60 6.73 -11.57
CA GLU A 258 3.46 6.73 -10.39
C GLU A 258 2.77 6.24 -9.10
N GLY A 259 1.43 6.19 -9.10
CA GLY A 259 0.61 6.03 -7.90
C GLY A 259 0.39 7.35 -7.14
N TRP A 260 -0.57 7.31 -6.24
CA TRP A 260 -0.89 8.45 -5.37
C TRP A 260 -1.14 7.97 -3.94
N ILE A 261 -0.57 8.66 -2.97
CA ILE A 261 -0.78 8.37 -1.56
C ILE A 261 -2.16 8.90 -1.14
N LEU A 262 -3.05 8.02 -0.73
CA LEU A 262 -4.38 8.40 -0.23
C LEU A 262 -4.23 9.25 1.03
N GLY A 263 -4.87 10.42 1.05
CA GLY A 263 -4.72 11.42 2.11
C GLY A 263 -3.89 12.65 1.73
N VAL A 264 -3.17 12.61 0.61
CA VAL A 264 -2.46 13.77 0.04
C VAL A 264 -3.42 14.59 -0.82
N LYS A 265 -3.35 15.94 -0.71
CA LYS A 265 -4.14 16.90 -1.47
C LYS A 265 -3.29 17.73 -2.41
#